data_78b43b9f839bc21d1914a32bf6f870d0
#
_entry.id   78b43b9f839bc21d1914a32bf6f870d0
#
_cell.length_a   1.000
_cell.length_b   1.000
_cell.length_c   1.000
_cell.angle_alpha   90.00
_cell.angle_beta   90.00
_cell.angle_gamma   90.00
#
_symmetry.space_group_name_H-M   'P 1'
#
loop_
_entity.id
_entity.type
_entity.pdbx_description
1 polymer ?
#
loop_
_entity_poly.entity_id
_entity_poly.type
_entity_poly.pdbx_seq_one_letter_code
_entity_poly.pdbx_strand_id
1 'polypeptide(L)'
;MRIGITGVPGSGKTTLSKLICEKHNLQYISINDLINEKGFWTTIDARDDAKVVNMIALKKELQNVPENCVVEGHLLCEFPVPLDILIILRLPIKLLEKRLTEREYNDFKMKSNIYSELLDYCTDRAKCKYCNSPTAMYEVLTNKNIEECMDDIDKIINGSGDKFRAPWVNLSEFEM
;
A
#
# COMPACT_ATOMS: atom_id res chain seq x y z
N MET A 1 18.66 -0.25 3.27
CA MET A 1 17.43 -1.07 3.12
C MET A 1 16.32 -0.20 2.55
N ARG A 2 15.58 -0.71 1.56
CA ARG A 2 14.45 -0.03 0.89
C ARG A 2 13.18 -0.81 1.16
N ILE A 3 12.22 -0.19 1.82
CA ILE A 3 10.94 -0.82 2.20
C ILE A 3 9.81 -0.17 1.43
N GLY A 4 8.99 -0.97 0.75
CA GLY A 4 7.75 -0.52 0.13
C GLY A 4 6.54 -0.84 1.01
N ILE A 5 5.61 0.11 1.13
CA ILE A 5 4.33 -0.09 1.82
C ILE A 5 3.20 0.18 0.84
N THR A 6 2.41 -0.83 0.53
CA THR A 6 1.25 -0.73 -0.37
C THR A 6 -0.03 -1.28 0.26
N GLY A 7 -1.14 -1.19 -0.45
CA GLY A 7 -2.48 -1.59 -0.01
C GLY A 7 -3.52 -0.56 -0.42
N VAL A 8 -4.79 -0.84 -0.23
CA VAL A 8 -5.90 0.05 -0.60
C VAL A 8 -5.90 1.36 0.20
N PRO A 9 -6.50 2.46 -0.30
CA PRO A 9 -6.79 3.64 0.50
C PRO A 9 -7.51 3.26 1.81
N GLY A 10 -7.11 3.83 2.94
CA GLY A 10 -7.69 3.48 4.26
C GLY A 10 -6.97 2.35 5.01
N SER A 11 -6.02 1.64 4.38
CA SER A 11 -5.29 0.53 5.02
C SER A 11 -4.27 0.93 6.09
N GLY A 12 -3.98 2.23 6.26
CA GLY A 12 -3.04 2.71 7.30
C GLY A 12 -1.61 2.92 6.82
N LYS A 13 -1.35 2.87 5.51
CA LYS A 13 0.00 3.04 4.92
C LYS A 13 0.78 4.21 5.49
N THR A 14 0.24 5.40 5.39
CA THR A 14 0.94 6.64 5.80
C THR A 14 1.31 6.64 7.28
N THR A 15 0.41 6.15 8.15
CA THR A 15 0.65 6.07 9.59
C THR A 15 1.80 5.11 9.89
N LEU A 16 1.71 3.87 9.39
CA LEU A 16 2.74 2.85 9.64
C LEU A 16 4.07 3.23 8.99
N SER A 17 4.08 3.78 7.78
CA SER A 17 5.31 4.21 7.11
C SER A 17 6.06 5.28 7.91
N LYS A 18 5.36 6.26 8.46
CA LYS A 18 5.99 7.29 9.31
C LYS A 18 6.58 6.70 10.59
N LEU A 19 5.86 5.80 11.26
CA LEU A 19 6.36 5.12 12.46
C LEU A 19 7.59 4.25 12.16
N ILE A 20 7.60 3.53 11.03
CA ILE A 20 8.77 2.76 10.59
C ILE A 20 9.95 3.69 10.35
N CYS A 21 9.75 4.81 9.65
CA CYS A 21 10.81 5.78 9.38
C CYS A 21 11.40 6.34 10.69
N GLU A 22 10.55 6.71 11.64
CA GLU A 22 10.98 7.21 12.94
C GLU A 22 11.77 6.16 13.73
N LYS A 23 11.23 4.93 13.83
CA LYS A 23 11.85 3.86 14.60
C LYS A 23 13.19 3.37 14.02
N HIS A 24 13.29 3.28 12.70
CA HIS A 24 14.45 2.73 12.01
C HIS A 24 15.37 3.78 11.36
N ASN A 25 15.10 5.07 11.60
CA ASN A 25 15.85 6.20 11.02
C ASN A 25 15.95 6.12 9.49
N LEU A 26 14.79 5.92 8.82
CA LEU A 26 14.68 5.81 7.37
C LEU A 26 14.04 7.07 6.77
N GLN A 27 14.40 7.39 5.52
CA GLN A 27 13.76 8.47 4.78
C GLN A 27 12.34 8.08 4.36
N TYR A 28 11.36 8.97 4.60
CA TYR A 28 9.98 8.78 4.16
C TYR A 28 9.77 9.33 2.75
N ILE A 29 9.15 8.54 1.86
CA ILE A 29 8.81 8.92 0.48
C ILE A 29 7.35 8.53 0.23
N SER A 30 6.50 9.54 0.05
CA SER A 30 5.10 9.37 -0.35
C SER A 30 4.97 9.47 -1.86
N ILE A 31 4.42 8.44 -2.50
CA ILE A 31 4.14 8.47 -3.94
C ILE A 31 3.13 9.57 -4.28
N ASN A 32 2.14 9.80 -3.42
CA ASN A 32 1.15 10.85 -3.66
C ASN A 32 1.78 12.24 -3.63
N ASP A 33 2.68 12.49 -2.68
CA ASP A 33 3.39 13.78 -2.59
C ASP A 33 4.31 13.95 -3.81
N LEU A 34 5.04 12.91 -4.18
CA LEU A 34 5.88 12.91 -5.37
C LEU A 34 5.10 13.21 -6.67
N ILE A 35 3.90 12.60 -6.84
CA ILE A 35 3.01 12.87 -7.97
C ILE A 35 2.59 14.35 -8.00
N ASN A 36 2.28 14.93 -6.83
CA ASN A 36 1.84 16.30 -6.72
C ASN A 36 2.99 17.28 -7.00
N GLU A 37 4.13 17.09 -6.36
CA GLU A 37 5.30 17.97 -6.46
C GLU A 37 5.92 17.96 -7.86
N LYS A 38 5.98 16.79 -8.50
CA LYS A 38 6.55 16.63 -9.84
C LYS A 38 5.53 16.81 -10.97
N GLY A 39 4.24 16.94 -10.65
CA GLY A 39 3.18 17.05 -11.66
C GLY A 39 3.01 15.78 -12.50
N PHE A 40 3.23 14.60 -11.93
CA PHE A 40 3.10 13.33 -12.67
C PHE A 40 1.65 12.88 -12.84
N TRP A 41 0.79 13.80 -13.30
CA TRP A 41 -0.61 13.51 -13.61
C TRP A 41 -1.06 14.33 -14.83
N THR A 42 -2.09 13.86 -15.53
CA THR A 42 -2.55 14.46 -16.79
C THR A 42 -3.94 15.10 -16.66
N THR A 43 -4.84 14.49 -15.93
CA THR A 43 -6.23 14.93 -15.76
C THR A 43 -6.80 14.43 -14.44
N ILE A 44 -8.01 14.85 -14.12
CA ILE A 44 -8.77 14.38 -12.96
C ILE A 44 -9.94 13.54 -13.50
N ASP A 45 -10.12 12.33 -12.97
CA ASP A 45 -11.27 11.49 -13.28
C ASP A 45 -12.51 12.06 -12.58
N ALA A 46 -13.52 12.43 -13.38
CA ALA A 46 -14.75 13.07 -12.87
C ALA A 46 -15.64 12.15 -12.01
N ARG A 47 -15.35 10.83 -11.97
CA ARG A 47 -16.14 9.86 -11.20
C ARG A 47 -15.76 9.82 -9.72
N ASP A 48 -14.49 10.03 -9.41
CA ASP A 48 -13.94 9.87 -8.07
C ASP A 48 -12.93 10.95 -7.67
N ASP A 49 -12.81 11.99 -8.50
CA ASP A 49 -11.85 13.11 -8.34
C ASP A 49 -10.39 12.64 -8.21
N ALA A 50 -10.08 11.46 -8.71
CA ALA A 50 -8.73 10.92 -8.69
C ALA A 50 -7.86 11.52 -9.81
N LYS A 51 -6.61 11.79 -9.50
CA LYS A 51 -5.63 12.17 -10.52
C LYS A 51 -5.27 11.00 -11.41
N VAL A 52 -5.37 11.16 -12.71
CA VAL A 52 -4.90 10.18 -13.70
C VAL A 52 -3.37 10.31 -13.79
N VAL A 53 -2.68 9.37 -13.18
CA VAL A 53 -1.23 9.42 -13.00
C VAL A 53 -0.49 9.04 -14.27
N ASN A 54 0.56 9.79 -14.61
CA ASN A 54 1.53 9.41 -15.63
C ASN A 54 2.44 8.28 -15.08
N MET A 55 2.00 7.03 -15.26
CA MET A 55 2.67 5.84 -14.75
C MET A 55 4.10 5.66 -15.28
N ILE A 56 4.37 6.13 -16.50
CA ILE A 56 5.72 6.04 -17.12
C ILE A 56 6.69 6.96 -16.39
N ALA A 57 6.29 8.21 -16.16
CA ALA A 57 7.11 9.18 -15.44
C ALA A 57 7.33 8.75 -13.97
N LEU A 58 6.27 8.34 -13.29
CA LEU A 58 6.34 7.84 -11.91
C LEU A 58 7.27 6.62 -11.79
N LYS A 59 7.11 5.62 -12.67
CA LYS A 59 7.97 4.44 -12.69
C LYS A 59 9.44 4.79 -12.89
N LYS A 60 9.74 5.71 -13.81
CA LYS A 60 11.11 6.16 -14.07
C LYS A 60 11.73 6.83 -12.84
N GLU A 61 10.98 7.69 -12.17
CA GLU A 61 11.43 8.36 -10.94
C GLU A 61 11.74 7.35 -9.83
N LEU A 62 10.85 6.40 -9.60
CA LEU A 62 10.99 5.40 -8.54
C LEU A 62 12.05 4.32 -8.81
N GLN A 63 12.68 4.27 -10.00
CA GLN A 63 13.87 3.43 -10.22
C GLN A 63 15.11 3.95 -9.46
N ASN A 64 15.11 5.22 -9.04
CA ASN A 64 16.24 5.86 -8.38
C ASN A 64 15.94 6.19 -6.90
N VAL A 65 15.09 5.39 -6.24
CA VAL A 65 14.84 5.57 -4.80
C VAL A 65 16.12 5.42 -3.99
N PRO A 66 16.37 6.31 -3.01
CA PRO A 66 17.58 6.27 -2.21
C PRO A 66 17.66 4.99 -1.38
N GLU A 67 18.85 4.71 -0.86
CA GLU A 67 19.02 3.71 0.19
C GLU A 67 18.43 4.21 1.51
N ASN A 68 18.05 3.28 2.38
CA ASN A 68 17.50 3.58 3.71
C ASN A 68 16.25 4.44 3.64
N CYS A 69 15.23 3.96 2.90
CA CYS A 69 13.95 4.64 2.76
C CYS A 69 12.75 3.71 2.92
N VAL A 70 11.62 4.33 3.24
CA VAL A 70 10.28 3.74 3.12
C VAL A 70 9.55 4.47 2.01
N VAL A 71 9.12 3.75 0.98
CA VAL A 71 8.28 4.27 -0.11
C VAL A 71 6.86 3.80 0.13
N GLU A 72 5.90 4.72 0.23
CA GLU A 72 4.50 4.35 0.43
C GLU A 72 3.59 4.84 -0.69
N GLY A 73 2.63 3.98 -1.05
CA GLY A 73 1.56 4.33 -1.99
C GLY A 73 0.85 3.12 -2.55
N HIS A 74 -0.42 3.30 -2.91
CA HIS A 74 -1.21 2.20 -3.49
C HIS A 74 -0.69 1.76 -4.86
N LEU A 75 -0.04 2.67 -5.62
CA LEU A 75 0.51 2.38 -6.94
C LEU A 75 1.78 1.50 -6.92
N LEU A 76 2.37 1.24 -5.76
CA LEU A 76 3.53 0.33 -5.67
C LEU A 76 3.23 -1.09 -6.13
N CYS A 77 1.99 -1.54 -6.09
CA CYS A 77 1.63 -2.85 -6.62
C CYS A 77 1.59 -2.90 -8.15
N GLU A 78 1.59 -1.76 -8.86
CA GLU A 78 1.40 -1.70 -10.32
C GLU A 78 2.67 -1.93 -11.14
N PHE A 79 3.85 -1.72 -10.55
CA PHE A 79 5.13 -1.89 -11.24
C PHE A 79 6.26 -2.12 -10.24
N PRO A 80 7.31 -2.85 -10.64
CA PRO A 80 8.43 -3.10 -9.73
C PRO A 80 9.25 -1.83 -9.50
N VAL A 81 9.58 -1.61 -8.24
CA VAL A 81 10.52 -0.61 -7.73
C VAL A 81 11.67 -1.39 -7.08
N PRO A 82 12.92 -0.92 -7.10
CA PRO A 82 14.04 -1.62 -6.50
C PRO A 82 13.99 -1.58 -4.96
N LEU A 83 13.16 -2.46 -4.40
CA LEU A 83 12.91 -2.62 -2.96
C LEU A 83 13.54 -3.92 -2.45
N ASP A 84 13.98 -3.92 -1.19
CA ASP A 84 14.37 -5.14 -0.49
C ASP A 84 13.13 -5.88 0.02
N ILE A 85 12.16 -5.12 0.53
CA ILE A 85 10.93 -5.63 1.13
C ILE A 85 9.73 -4.84 0.59
N LEU A 86 8.65 -5.53 0.24
CA LEU A 86 7.34 -4.94 -0.05
C LEU A 86 6.31 -5.49 0.94
N ILE A 87 5.72 -4.62 1.74
CA ILE A 87 4.66 -4.94 2.69
C ILE A 87 3.33 -4.49 2.12
N ILE A 88 2.38 -5.43 2.03
CA ILE A 88 1.02 -5.19 1.55
C ILE A 88 0.11 -5.16 2.77
N LEU A 89 -0.44 -3.99 3.07
CA LEU A 89 -1.34 -3.84 4.21
C LEU A 89 -2.74 -4.30 3.83
N ARG A 90 -3.27 -5.20 4.66
CA ARG A 90 -4.60 -5.80 4.52
C ARG A 90 -5.49 -5.42 5.69
N LEU A 91 -6.79 -5.34 5.48
CA LEU A 91 -7.73 -5.10 6.56
C LEU A 91 -9.12 -5.70 6.27
N PRO A 92 -9.92 -6.04 7.33
CA PRO A 92 -11.28 -6.50 7.15
C PRO A 92 -12.16 -5.44 6.48
N ILE A 93 -13.05 -5.88 5.59
CA ILE A 93 -13.91 -4.99 4.80
C ILE A 93 -14.74 -4.04 5.67
N LYS A 94 -15.35 -4.52 6.76
CA LYS A 94 -16.11 -3.66 7.67
C LYS A 94 -15.28 -2.51 8.27
N LEU A 95 -14.02 -2.78 8.57
CA LEU A 95 -13.10 -1.75 9.07
C LEU A 95 -12.69 -0.77 7.96
N LEU A 96 -12.46 -1.28 6.73
CA LEU A 96 -12.18 -0.45 5.57
C LEU A 96 -13.34 0.50 5.29
N GLU A 97 -14.57 -0.03 5.21
CA GLU A 97 -15.79 0.74 4.97
C GLU A 97 -15.93 1.88 5.98
N LYS A 98 -15.78 1.59 7.28
CA LYS A 98 -15.81 2.61 8.33
C LYS A 98 -14.77 3.71 8.08
N ARG A 99 -13.52 3.35 7.80
CA ARG A 99 -12.44 4.32 7.55
C ARG A 99 -12.64 5.16 6.29
N LEU A 100 -13.26 4.59 5.25
CA LEU A 100 -13.56 5.31 4.01
C LEU A 100 -14.74 6.26 4.17
N THR A 101 -15.75 5.88 4.97
CA THR A 101 -16.86 6.76 5.35
C THR A 101 -16.36 7.99 6.13
N GLU A 102 -15.47 7.79 7.10
CA GLU A 102 -14.83 8.88 7.86
C GLU A 102 -14.03 9.85 6.97
N ARG A 103 -13.64 9.43 5.76
CA ARG A 103 -12.94 10.25 4.76
C ARG A 103 -13.84 10.94 3.76
N GLU A 104 -15.15 10.81 3.91
CA GLU A 104 -16.17 11.42 3.04
C GLU A 104 -15.98 11.03 1.55
N TYR A 105 -15.52 9.80 1.29
CA TYR A 105 -15.42 9.31 -0.07
C TYR A 105 -16.84 9.13 -0.66
N ASN A 106 -17.00 9.53 -1.94
CA ASN A 106 -18.24 9.26 -2.65
C ASN A 106 -18.46 7.73 -2.83
N ASP A 107 -19.71 7.33 -3.06
CA ASP A 107 -20.09 5.91 -3.16
C ASP A 107 -19.28 5.13 -4.19
N PHE A 108 -19.00 5.76 -5.34
CA PHE A 108 -18.22 5.10 -6.40
C PHE A 108 -16.80 4.79 -5.93
N LYS A 109 -16.11 5.77 -5.35
CA LYS A 109 -14.76 5.63 -4.83
C LYS A 109 -14.70 4.65 -3.66
N MET A 110 -15.67 4.70 -2.77
CA MET A 110 -15.78 3.78 -1.64
C MET A 110 -15.93 2.34 -2.12
N LYS A 111 -16.90 2.06 -3.00
CA LYS A 111 -17.13 0.72 -3.57
C LYS A 111 -15.91 0.20 -4.32
N SER A 112 -15.27 1.04 -5.15
CA SER A 112 -14.06 0.65 -5.89
C SER A 112 -12.94 0.20 -4.95
N ASN A 113 -12.70 0.89 -3.84
CA ASN A 113 -11.67 0.52 -2.87
C ASN A 113 -12.04 -0.75 -2.09
N ILE A 114 -13.32 -0.91 -1.72
CA ILE A 114 -13.83 -2.12 -1.06
C ILE A 114 -13.65 -3.34 -1.98
N TYR A 115 -14.05 -3.25 -3.25
CA TYR A 115 -13.83 -4.34 -4.22
C TYR A 115 -12.34 -4.65 -4.44
N SER A 116 -11.49 -3.63 -4.44
CA SER A 116 -10.04 -3.83 -4.57
C SER A 116 -9.46 -4.62 -3.40
N GLU A 117 -9.92 -4.40 -2.18
CA GLU A 117 -9.51 -5.20 -1.01
C GLU A 117 -10.12 -6.60 -1.04
N LEU A 118 -11.41 -6.70 -1.35
CA LEU A 118 -12.17 -7.94 -1.39
C LEU A 118 -11.60 -8.96 -2.41
N LEU A 119 -11.11 -8.45 -3.54
CA LEU A 119 -10.53 -9.23 -4.63
C LEU A 119 -9.00 -9.38 -4.52
N ASP A 120 -8.40 -9.08 -3.38
CA ASP A 120 -6.94 -9.15 -3.16
C ASP A 120 -6.11 -8.39 -4.20
N TYR A 121 -6.69 -7.31 -4.79
CA TYR A 121 -6.11 -6.63 -5.94
C TYR A 121 -4.64 -6.23 -5.74
N CYS A 122 -4.31 -5.56 -4.62
CA CYS A 122 -2.94 -5.12 -4.37
C CYS A 122 -1.97 -6.30 -4.24
N THR A 123 -2.40 -7.39 -3.62
CA THR A 123 -1.59 -8.60 -3.44
C THR A 123 -1.33 -9.29 -4.78
N ASP A 124 -2.38 -9.52 -5.57
CA ASP A 124 -2.25 -10.23 -6.84
C ASP A 124 -1.49 -9.42 -7.87
N ARG A 125 -1.71 -8.10 -7.90
CA ARG A 125 -0.91 -7.19 -8.74
C ARG A 125 0.56 -7.20 -8.35
N ALA A 126 0.86 -7.09 -7.05
CA ALA A 126 2.23 -7.13 -6.56
C ALA A 126 2.90 -8.47 -6.92
N LYS A 127 2.26 -9.60 -6.66
CA LYS A 127 2.77 -10.93 -7.04
C LYS A 127 3.09 -11.02 -8.54
N CYS A 128 2.19 -10.51 -9.39
CA CYS A 128 2.41 -10.48 -10.84
C CYS A 128 3.57 -9.57 -11.24
N LYS A 129 3.64 -8.36 -10.70
CA LYS A 129 4.62 -7.34 -11.12
C LYS A 129 6.01 -7.57 -10.56
N TYR A 130 6.13 -8.14 -9.37
CA TYR A 130 7.41 -8.41 -8.71
C TYR A 130 7.89 -9.86 -8.87
N CYS A 131 7.23 -10.68 -9.70
CA CYS A 131 7.58 -12.10 -9.88
C CYS A 131 9.04 -12.36 -10.29
N ASN A 132 9.66 -11.42 -11.00
CA ASN A 132 11.06 -11.48 -11.42
C ASN A 132 11.97 -10.52 -10.63
N SER A 133 11.48 -9.97 -9.51
CA SER A 133 12.24 -9.09 -8.62
C SER A 133 12.79 -9.87 -7.43
N PRO A 134 13.97 -9.52 -6.91
CA PRO A 134 14.48 -10.08 -5.66
C PRO A 134 13.71 -9.58 -4.41
N THR A 135 12.76 -8.69 -4.57
CA THR A 135 11.97 -8.08 -3.49
C THR A 135 11.20 -9.14 -2.71
N ALA A 136 11.43 -9.24 -1.41
CA ALA A 136 10.64 -10.09 -0.51
C ALA A 136 9.28 -9.43 -0.25
N MET A 137 8.18 -10.17 -0.39
CA MET A 137 6.83 -9.64 -0.21
C MET A 137 6.15 -10.24 1.02
N TYR A 138 5.43 -9.40 1.76
CA TYR A 138 4.72 -9.78 2.99
C TYR A 138 3.34 -9.12 3.05
N GLU A 139 2.38 -9.79 3.66
CA GLU A 139 1.09 -9.19 4.02
C GLU A 139 1.06 -8.91 5.52
N VAL A 140 0.53 -7.76 5.91
CA VAL A 140 0.31 -7.39 7.31
C VAL A 140 -1.13 -6.98 7.50
N LEU A 141 -1.83 -7.64 8.44
CA LEU A 141 -3.22 -7.36 8.75
C LEU A 141 -3.31 -6.18 9.73
N THR A 142 -3.99 -5.09 9.32
CA THR A 142 -4.10 -3.86 10.10
C THR A 142 -5.42 -3.71 10.86
N ASN A 143 -5.97 -4.82 11.35
CA ASN A 143 -7.15 -4.87 12.23
C ASN A 143 -6.80 -4.86 13.73
N LYS A 144 -5.52 -4.90 14.05
CA LYS A 144 -4.94 -4.87 15.38
C LYS A 144 -4.66 -3.42 15.81
N ASN A 145 -4.19 -3.23 17.04
CA ASN A 145 -3.63 -1.95 17.45
C ASN A 145 -2.32 -1.65 16.69
N ILE A 146 -1.88 -0.40 16.72
CA ILE A 146 -0.69 0.04 15.96
C ILE A 146 0.58 -0.66 16.45
N GLU A 147 0.70 -0.91 17.75
CA GLU A 147 1.87 -1.54 18.36
C GLU A 147 2.05 -2.97 17.85
N GLU A 148 0.98 -3.78 17.84
CA GLU A 148 1.02 -5.13 17.29
C GLU A 148 1.33 -5.15 15.79
N CYS A 149 0.81 -4.19 15.02
CA CYS A 149 1.16 -4.05 13.60
C CYS A 149 2.65 -3.73 13.42
N MET A 150 3.20 -2.85 14.27
CA MET A 150 4.62 -2.51 14.24
C MET A 150 5.50 -3.69 14.65
N ASP A 151 5.09 -4.51 15.62
CA ASP A 151 5.81 -5.72 16.01
C ASP A 151 5.89 -6.74 14.87
N ASP A 152 4.79 -6.93 14.12
CA ASP A 152 4.78 -7.81 12.95
C ASP A 152 5.70 -7.26 11.84
N ILE A 153 5.70 -5.95 11.62
CA ILE A 153 6.58 -5.29 10.66
C ILE A 153 8.06 -5.39 11.08
N ASP A 154 8.37 -5.22 12.35
CA ASP A 154 9.73 -5.38 12.87
C ASP A 154 10.27 -6.80 12.69
N LYS A 155 9.43 -7.83 12.89
CA LYS A 155 9.81 -9.21 12.60
C LYS A 155 10.16 -9.38 11.11
N ILE A 156 9.39 -8.78 10.22
CA ILE A 156 9.66 -8.80 8.78
C ILE A 156 11.00 -8.12 8.47
N ILE A 157 11.22 -6.93 9.01
CA ILE A 157 12.45 -6.15 8.80
C ILE A 157 13.68 -6.89 9.31
N ASN A 158 13.55 -7.60 10.43
CA ASN A 158 14.62 -8.40 11.04
C ASN A 158 14.78 -9.81 10.42
N GLY A 159 14.04 -10.12 9.36
CA GLY A 159 14.12 -11.40 8.65
C GLY A 159 13.48 -12.59 9.37
N SER A 160 12.70 -12.35 10.42
CA SER A 160 12.00 -13.38 11.20
C SER A 160 10.48 -13.41 10.94
N GLY A 161 9.99 -12.60 10.00
CA GLY A 161 8.58 -12.54 9.64
C GLY A 161 8.13 -13.73 8.80
N ASP A 162 6.95 -14.26 9.09
CA ASP A 162 6.32 -15.27 8.24
C ASP A 162 5.92 -14.65 6.89
N LYS A 163 6.33 -15.32 5.81
CA LYS A 163 5.86 -14.99 4.48
C LYS A 163 4.39 -15.37 4.37
N PHE A 164 3.52 -14.36 4.43
CA PHE A 164 2.10 -14.45 4.12
C PHE A 164 1.17 -15.25 5.03
N ARG A 165 0.12 -14.66 5.50
CA ARG A 165 -1.27 -14.94 5.12
C ARG A 165 -2.19 -14.08 5.96
N ALA A 166 -2.68 -12.99 5.36
CA ALA A 166 -3.94 -12.45 5.86
C ALA A 166 -5.00 -13.55 5.68
N PRO A 167 -5.83 -13.84 6.68
CA PRO A 167 -6.93 -14.77 6.49
C PRO A 167 -7.78 -14.29 5.31
N TRP A 168 -8.21 -15.23 4.48
CA TRP A 168 -9.10 -14.96 3.34
C TRP A 168 -10.29 -14.16 3.82
N VAL A 169 -10.55 -13.04 3.15
CA VAL A 169 -11.80 -12.32 3.36
C VAL A 169 -12.92 -13.24 2.86
N ASN A 170 -13.83 -13.62 3.74
CA ASN A 170 -14.93 -14.49 3.35
C ASN A 170 -15.93 -13.68 2.54
N LEU A 171 -16.01 -13.94 1.23
CA LEU A 171 -16.95 -13.29 0.32
C LEU A 171 -18.41 -13.43 0.75
N SER A 172 -18.74 -14.48 1.50
CA SER A 172 -20.11 -14.71 2.02
C SER A 172 -20.54 -13.74 3.12
N GLU A 173 -19.59 -13.00 3.72
CA GLU A 173 -19.89 -11.96 4.70
C GLU A 173 -20.24 -10.62 4.07
N PHE A 174 -20.13 -10.51 2.75
CA PHE A 174 -20.41 -9.31 1.98
C PHE A 174 -21.80 -9.45 1.34
N GLU A 175 -22.84 -8.92 1.99
CA GLU A 175 -24.14 -8.70 1.36
C GLU A 175 -24.00 -7.52 0.38
N MET A 176 -24.23 -7.80 -0.91
CA MET A 176 -24.23 -6.80 -1.99
C MET A 176 -25.49 -5.93 -1.93
#